data_c03c24161336411e42ac42b12edc55aa
#
_entry.id   c03c24161336411e42ac42b12edc55aa
#
_cell.length_a   1.000
_cell.length_b   1.000
_cell.length_c   1.000
_cell.angle_alpha   90.00
_cell.angle_beta   90.00
_cell.angle_gamma   90.00
#
_symmetry.space_group_name_H-M   'P 1'
#
loop_
_entity.id
_entity.type
_entity.pdbx_description
1 polymer ?
#
loop_
_entity_poly.entity_id
_entity_poly.type
_entity_poly.pdbx_seq_one_letter_code
_entity_poly.pdbx_strand_id
1 'polypeptide(L)'
;MRIEERIEIARPPEDVYALVADLERGPEWQPSLVRVDVGRGTEVRRIAGQEREASFDVTRNEAPRLFEIVSHARPVRAWATFELTPVEHGTRVDLSLVLELAGALRLAGGMVRGRAEREARENLERLKALLEA
;
A
#
# COMPACT_ATOMS: atom_id res chain seq x y z
N MET A 1 7.90 9.82 -9.05
CA MET A 1 7.26 10.55 -7.91
C MET A 1 7.34 9.67 -6.68
N ARG A 2 7.81 10.21 -5.57
CA ARG A 2 7.94 9.46 -4.32
C ARG A 2 7.10 10.11 -3.22
N ILE A 3 6.35 9.29 -2.51
CA ILE A 3 5.53 9.71 -1.38
C ILE A 3 5.96 8.88 -0.18
N GLU A 4 6.13 9.55 0.97
CA GLU A 4 6.52 8.86 2.20
C GLU A 4 5.54 9.22 3.31
N GLU A 5 5.06 8.21 4.01
CA GLU A 5 4.17 8.35 5.15
C GLU A 5 4.63 7.43 6.27
N ARG A 6 4.36 7.81 7.50
CA ARG A 6 4.78 7.08 8.69
C ARG A 6 3.66 7.02 9.71
N ILE A 7 3.58 5.89 10.41
CA ILE A 7 2.63 5.73 11.52
C ILE A 7 3.24 4.80 12.58
N GLU A 8 2.84 4.97 13.83
CA GLU A 8 3.18 4.03 14.90
C GLU A 8 1.93 3.28 15.32
N ILE A 9 2.09 1.97 15.45
CA ILE A 9 0.99 1.04 15.78
C ILE A 9 1.37 0.29 17.05
N ALA A 10 0.44 0.24 18.02
CA ALA A 10 0.67 -0.39 19.32
C ALA A 10 0.52 -1.91 19.26
N ARG A 11 1.22 -2.55 18.32
CA ARG A 11 1.27 -3.99 18.14
C ARG A 11 2.69 -4.39 17.73
N PRO A 12 3.12 -5.62 18.05
CA PRO A 12 4.47 -6.06 17.66
C PRO A 12 4.64 -6.16 16.14
N PRO A 13 5.87 -6.05 15.64
CA PRO A 13 6.13 -6.10 14.19
C PRO A 13 5.56 -7.34 13.49
N GLU A 14 5.58 -8.48 14.16
CA GLU A 14 5.06 -9.74 13.61
C GLU A 14 3.57 -9.63 13.27
N ASP A 15 2.79 -8.98 14.16
CA ASP A 15 1.35 -8.81 13.97
C ASP A 15 1.07 -7.83 12.83
N VAL A 16 1.81 -6.73 12.79
CA VAL A 16 1.67 -5.72 11.74
C VAL A 16 2.03 -6.33 10.38
N TYR A 17 3.16 -7.03 10.33
CA TYR A 17 3.63 -7.66 9.11
C TYR A 17 2.62 -8.70 8.59
N ALA A 18 2.06 -9.50 9.47
CA ALA A 18 1.09 -10.52 9.08
C ALA A 18 -0.11 -9.92 8.35
N LEU A 19 -0.57 -8.75 8.77
CA LEU A 19 -1.69 -8.09 8.09
C LEU A 19 -1.26 -7.41 6.79
N VAL A 20 -0.12 -6.73 6.80
CA VAL A 20 0.41 -6.05 5.59
C VAL A 20 0.66 -7.05 4.47
N ALA A 21 1.23 -8.20 4.80
CA ALA A 21 1.58 -9.23 3.82
C ALA A 21 0.41 -10.14 3.42
N ASP A 22 -0.70 -10.08 4.14
CA ASP A 22 -1.90 -10.83 3.80
C ASP A 22 -2.73 -10.07 2.76
N LEU A 23 -2.36 -10.24 1.50
CA LEU A 23 -2.89 -9.44 0.40
C LEU A 23 -4.40 -9.59 0.22
N GLU A 24 -4.96 -10.75 0.52
CA GLU A 24 -6.40 -10.97 0.38
C GLU A 24 -7.20 -10.17 1.40
N ARG A 25 -6.60 -9.78 2.51
CA ARG A 25 -7.21 -8.88 3.50
C ARG A 25 -7.00 -7.41 3.19
N GLY A 26 -6.25 -7.09 2.13
CA GLY A 26 -6.00 -5.72 1.71
C GLY A 26 -7.23 -4.81 1.67
N PRO A 27 -8.37 -5.28 1.13
CA PRO A 27 -9.58 -4.45 1.09
C PRO A 27 -10.09 -3.99 2.46
N GLU A 28 -9.68 -4.65 3.56
CA GLU A 28 -10.10 -4.25 4.91
C GLU A 28 -9.47 -2.93 5.36
N TRP A 29 -8.30 -2.57 4.81
CA TRP A 29 -7.63 -1.34 5.18
C TRP A 29 -7.26 -0.43 4.01
N GLN A 30 -7.49 -0.89 2.76
CA GLN A 30 -7.28 -0.10 1.55
C GLN A 30 -8.61 0.06 0.81
N PRO A 31 -9.34 1.18 1.04
CA PRO A 31 -10.67 1.35 0.45
C PRO A 31 -10.73 1.29 -1.07
N SER A 32 -9.65 1.68 -1.77
CA SER A 32 -9.63 1.62 -3.23
C SER A 32 -9.40 0.21 -3.77
N LEU A 33 -8.95 -0.72 -2.92
CA LEU A 33 -8.71 -2.09 -3.31
C LEU A 33 -10.01 -2.89 -3.21
N VAL A 34 -10.53 -3.34 -4.34
CA VAL A 34 -11.83 -4.04 -4.40
C VAL A 34 -11.67 -5.52 -4.06
N ARG A 35 -10.69 -6.19 -4.70
CA ARG A 35 -10.39 -7.60 -4.46
C ARG A 35 -8.99 -7.95 -4.93
N VAL A 36 -8.48 -9.04 -4.41
CA VAL A 36 -7.14 -9.55 -4.76
C VAL A 36 -7.26 -11.04 -5.07
N ASP A 37 -6.62 -11.46 -6.16
CA ASP A 37 -6.49 -12.88 -6.51
C ASP A 37 -5.00 -13.24 -6.46
N VAL A 38 -4.57 -13.77 -5.33
CA VAL A 38 -3.16 -14.12 -5.11
C VAL A 38 -2.70 -15.21 -6.08
N GLY A 39 -3.57 -16.17 -6.38
CA GLY A 39 -3.21 -17.28 -7.29
C GLY A 39 -2.92 -16.81 -8.70
N ARG A 40 -3.59 -15.76 -9.16
CA ARG A 40 -3.37 -15.18 -10.48
C ARG A 40 -2.40 -14.01 -10.47
N GLY A 41 -2.06 -13.47 -9.29
CA GLY A 41 -1.21 -12.29 -9.19
C GLY A 41 -1.90 -11.04 -9.74
N THR A 42 -3.22 -10.91 -9.51
CA THR A 42 -4.00 -9.79 -10.00
C THR A 42 -4.81 -9.14 -8.88
N GLU A 43 -5.10 -7.85 -9.04
CA GLU A 43 -5.95 -7.11 -8.12
C GLU A 43 -6.88 -6.21 -8.92
N VAL A 44 -7.99 -5.80 -8.29
CA VAL A 44 -8.91 -4.83 -8.87
C VAL A 44 -8.96 -3.62 -7.95
N ARG A 45 -8.66 -2.46 -8.51
CA ARG A 45 -8.69 -1.19 -7.79
C ARG A 45 -9.71 -0.24 -8.40
N ARG A 46 -10.29 0.60 -7.55
CA ARG A 46 -11.14 1.69 -8.01
C ARG A 46 -10.27 2.92 -8.18
N ILE A 47 -10.14 3.37 -9.43
CA ILE A 47 -9.33 4.54 -9.78
C ILE A 47 -10.23 5.50 -10.55
N ALA A 48 -10.39 6.74 -10.03
CA ALA A 48 -11.25 7.75 -10.64
C ALA A 48 -12.68 7.24 -10.90
N GLY A 49 -13.23 6.48 -9.95
CA GLY A 49 -14.59 5.95 -10.03
C GLY A 49 -14.76 4.72 -10.91
N GLN A 50 -13.67 4.20 -11.49
CA GLN A 50 -13.73 3.02 -12.36
C GLN A 50 -12.92 1.89 -11.77
N GLU A 51 -13.42 0.66 -11.89
CA GLU A 51 -12.68 -0.53 -11.48
C GLU A 51 -11.69 -0.90 -12.57
N ARG A 52 -10.43 -1.09 -12.18
CA ARG A 52 -9.36 -1.47 -13.09
C ARG A 52 -8.62 -2.67 -12.54
N GLU A 53 -8.38 -3.64 -13.41
CA GLU A 53 -7.55 -4.78 -13.07
C GLU A 53 -6.07 -4.42 -13.24
N ALA A 54 -5.25 -4.87 -12.30
CA ALA A 54 -3.81 -4.70 -12.32
C ALA A 54 -3.15 -6.02 -11.99
N SER A 55 -1.97 -6.25 -12.58
CA SER A 55 -1.11 -7.35 -12.12
C SER A 55 -0.20 -6.83 -11.01
N PHE A 56 0.25 -7.72 -10.13
CA PHE A 56 1.19 -7.34 -9.08
C PHE A 56 2.24 -8.43 -8.87
N ASP A 57 3.37 -8.00 -8.32
CA ASP A 57 4.46 -8.88 -7.89
C ASP A 57 4.90 -8.49 -6.49
N VAL A 58 5.10 -9.47 -5.63
CA VAL A 58 5.75 -9.24 -4.35
C VAL A 58 7.25 -9.33 -4.59
N THR A 59 7.93 -8.20 -4.45
CA THR A 59 9.37 -8.10 -4.77
C THR A 59 10.26 -8.23 -3.55
N ARG A 60 9.72 -7.99 -2.34
CA ARG A 60 10.42 -8.21 -1.08
C ARG A 60 9.45 -8.76 -0.04
N ASN A 61 9.89 -9.80 0.65
CA ASN A 61 9.09 -10.42 1.70
C ASN A 61 10.05 -10.91 2.79
N GLU A 62 10.55 -9.96 3.60
CA GLU A 62 11.53 -10.22 4.65
C GLU A 62 10.87 -9.99 6.01
N ALA A 63 10.09 -10.98 6.43
CA ALA A 63 9.32 -10.89 7.67
C ALA A 63 10.24 -10.82 8.89
N PRO A 64 9.91 -10.01 9.90
CA PRO A 64 8.78 -9.08 9.98
C PRO A 64 9.16 -7.63 9.64
N ARG A 65 10.19 -7.41 8.84
CA ARG A 65 10.85 -6.12 8.68
C ARG A 65 10.51 -5.37 7.40
N LEU A 66 10.40 -6.07 6.28
CA LEU A 66 10.34 -5.41 4.97
C LEU A 66 9.43 -6.16 4.01
N PHE A 67 8.43 -5.46 3.48
CA PHE A 67 7.52 -5.98 2.48
C PHE A 67 7.38 -4.99 1.34
N GLU A 68 7.57 -5.45 0.11
CA GLU A 68 7.43 -4.60 -1.07
C GLU A 68 6.60 -5.28 -2.14
N ILE A 69 5.67 -4.53 -2.71
CA ILE A 69 4.81 -4.98 -3.77
C ILE A 69 4.83 -3.97 -4.91
N VAL A 70 4.85 -4.47 -6.15
CA VAL A 70 4.80 -3.64 -7.35
C VAL A 70 3.49 -3.92 -8.07
N SER A 71 2.73 -2.88 -8.39
CA SER A 71 1.46 -2.98 -9.09
C SER A 71 1.58 -2.34 -10.47
N HIS A 72 1.04 -3.04 -11.47
CA HIS A 72 1.10 -2.61 -12.87
C HIS A 72 -0.32 -2.38 -13.38
N ALA A 73 -0.78 -1.14 -13.26
CA ALA A 73 -2.11 -0.71 -13.72
C ALA A 73 -1.95 0.49 -14.63
N ARG A 74 -1.64 0.27 -15.92
CA ARG A 74 -1.47 1.40 -16.84
C ARG A 74 -2.60 2.41 -16.70
N PRO A 75 -2.32 3.70 -16.66
CA PRO A 75 -1.04 4.40 -16.90
C PRO A 75 -0.18 4.60 -15.65
N VAL A 76 -0.42 3.83 -14.58
CA VAL A 76 0.32 3.96 -13.32
C VAL A 76 1.03 2.65 -12.99
N ARG A 77 2.32 2.75 -12.66
CA ARG A 77 3.07 1.68 -12.02
C ARG A 77 3.44 2.15 -10.63
N ALA A 78 3.19 1.32 -9.62
CA ALA A 78 3.40 1.70 -8.23
C ALA A 78 4.25 0.68 -7.49
N TRP A 79 5.25 1.17 -6.75
CA TRP A 79 6.03 0.38 -5.81
C TRP A 79 5.63 0.83 -4.40
N ALA A 80 5.10 -0.08 -3.61
CA ALA A 80 4.78 0.19 -2.21
C ALA A 80 5.72 -0.62 -1.33
N THR A 81 6.55 0.06 -0.55
CA THR A 81 7.53 -0.55 0.35
C THR A 81 7.17 -0.21 1.79
N PHE A 82 6.95 -1.25 2.59
CA PHE A 82 6.65 -1.12 4.02
C PHE A 82 7.86 -1.57 4.81
N GLU A 83 8.45 -0.65 5.55
CA GLU A 83 9.55 -0.96 6.46
C GLU A 83 9.05 -0.84 7.88
N LEU A 84 9.20 -1.93 8.65
CA LEU A 84 8.70 -2.03 10.01
C LEU A 84 9.87 -2.03 10.99
N THR A 85 9.83 -1.10 11.94
CA THR A 85 10.87 -0.96 12.95
C THR A 85 10.24 -1.11 14.33
N PRO A 86 10.75 -2.02 15.18
CA PRO A 86 10.26 -2.12 16.56
C PRO A 86 10.51 -0.81 17.30
N VAL A 87 9.52 -0.36 18.06
CA VAL A 87 9.63 0.78 18.96
C VAL A 87 9.18 0.35 20.36
N GLU A 88 9.29 1.23 21.35
CA GLU A 88 9.09 0.86 22.76
C GLU A 88 7.75 0.17 23.03
N HIS A 89 6.66 0.65 22.43
CA HIS A 89 5.32 0.10 22.68
C HIS A 89 4.62 -0.36 21.41
N GLY A 90 5.39 -0.80 20.42
CA GLY A 90 4.80 -1.28 19.18
C GLY A 90 5.74 -1.27 18.00
N THR A 91 5.23 -0.79 16.87
CA THR A 91 5.94 -0.80 15.60
C THR A 91 5.80 0.54 14.89
N ARG A 92 6.90 1.05 14.37
CA ARG A 92 6.88 2.18 13.43
C ARG A 92 6.81 1.61 12.02
N VAL A 93 5.82 2.03 11.26
CA VAL A 93 5.65 1.65 9.85
C VAL A 93 6.05 2.84 9.00
N ASP A 94 7.05 2.65 8.15
CA ASP A 94 7.45 3.62 7.14
C ASP A 94 7.00 3.09 5.78
N LEU A 95 6.07 3.81 5.15
CA LEU A 95 5.60 3.50 3.80
C LEU A 95 6.28 4.43 2.80
N SER A 96 6.94 3.82 1.82
CA SER A 96 7.47 4.54 0.66
C SER A 96 6.66 4.09 -0.55
N LEU A 97 6.03 5.05 -1.22
CA LEU A 97 5.25 4.80 -2.42
C LEU A 97 5.90 5.53 -3.58
N VAL A 98 6.36 4.77 -4.59
CA VAL A 98 6.95 5.32 -5.81
C VAL A 98 5.97 5.10 -6.95
N LEU A 99 5.61 6.17 -7.65
CA LEU A 99 4.68 6.13 -8.76
C LEU A 99 5.37 6.53 -10.06
N GLU A 100 5.17 5.73 -11.09
CA GLU A 100 5.51 6.06 -12.47
C GLU A 100 4.23 6.34 -13.24
N LEU A 101 4.13 7.53 -13.82
CA LEU A 101 2.96 7.94 -14.58
C LEU A 101 3.30 7.96 -16.06
N ALA A 102 2.38 7.48 -16.91
CA ALA A 102 2.58 7.44 -18.35
C ALA A 102 1.50 8.28 -19.07
N GLY A 103 1.82 8.68 -20.30
CA GLY A 103 0.89 9.40 -21.16
C GLY A 103 0.43 10.74 -20.58
N ALA A 104 -0.83 11.07 -20.80
CA ALA A 104 -1.41 12.35 -20.36
C ALA A 104 -1.41 12.52 -18.84
N LEU A 105 -1.38 11.42 -18.09
CA LEU A 105 -1.39 11.48 -16.62
C LEU A 105 -0.14 12.16 -16.05
N ARG A 106 0.96 12.17 -16.81
CA ARG A 106 2.17 12.88 -16.42
C ARG A 106 1.94 14.39 -16.22
N LEU A 107 0.98 14.94 -16.94
CA LEU A 107 0.64 16.38 -16.84
C LEU A 107 -0.18 16.69 -15.57
N ALA A 108 -0.78 15.68 -14.97
CA ALA A 108 -1.59 15.81 -13.77
C ALA A 108 -0.83 15.41 -12.49
N GLY A 109 0.52 15.43 -12.54
CA GLY A 109 1.37 14.94 -11.46
C GLY A 109 1.06 15.51 -10.09
N GLY A 110 0.82 16.82 -9.99
CA GLY A 110 0.49 17.47 -8.72
C GLY A 110 -0.82 16.98 -8.12
N MET A 111 -1.83 16.79 -8.95
CA MET A 111 -3.13 16.27 -8.52
C MET A 111 -3.01 14.79 -8.08
N VAL A 112 -2.28 14.00 -8.85
CA VAL A 112 -2.04 12.59 -8.53
C VAL A 112 -1.30 12.48 -7.21
N ARG A 113 -0.27 13.30 -6.99
CA ARG A 113 0.49 13.31 -5.75
C ARG A 113 -0.40 13.57 -4.54
N GLY A 114 -1.21 14.61 -4.59
CA GLY A 114 -2.08 14.98 -3.47
C GLY A 114 -3.07 13.87 -3.13
N ARG A 115 -3.62 13.23 -4.14
CA ARG A 115 -4.56 12.13 -3.95
C ARG A 115 -3.85 10.90 -3.37
N ALA A 116 -2.68 10.57 -3.88
CA ALA A 116 -1.90 9.42 -3.42
C ALA A 116 -1.41 9.62 -1.98
N GLU A 117 -1.00 10.82 -1.61
CA GLU A 117 -0.61 11.14 -0.24
C GLU A 117 -1.77 10.94 0.74
N ARG A 118 -2.95 11.43 0.36
CA ARG A 118 -4.15 11.30 1.19
C ARG A 118 -4.55 9.84 1.35
N GLU A 119 -4.54 9.10 0.25
CA GLU A 119 -4.89 7.68 0.28
C GLU A 119 -3.91 6.87 1.11
N ALA A 120 -2.62 7.13 0.95
CA ALA A 120 -1.58 6.44 1.73
C ALA A 120 -1.77 6.68 3.23
N ARG A 121 -2.06 7.92 3.61
CA ARG A 121 -2.29 8.28 5.02
C ARG A 121 -3.54 7.59 5.57
N GLU A 122 -4.62 7.60 4.82
CA GLU A 122 -5.86 6.94 5.23
C GLU A 122 -5.68 5.43 5.37
N ASN A 123 -4.95 4.82 4.44
CA ASN A 123 -4.67 3.39 4.48
C ASN A 123 -3.90 3.02 5.74
N LEU A 124 -2.87 3.78 6.10
CA LEU A 124 -2.11 3.52 7.33
C LEU A 124 -2.96 3.71 8.59
N GLU A 125 -3.84 4.70 8.60
CA GLU A 125 -4.75 4.92 9.73
C GLU A 125 -5.72 3.76 9.90
N ARG A 126 -6.23 3.22 8.80
CA ARG A 126 -7.12 2.05 8.82
C ARG A 126 -6.38 0.79 9.26
N LEU A 127 -5.15 0.62 8.80
CA LEU A 127 -4.28 -0.48 9.22
C LEU A 127 -4.10 -0.44 10.75
N LYS A 128 -3.79 0.73 11.28
CA LYS A 128 -3.65 0.94 12.71
C LYS A 128 -4.95 0.62 13.45
N ALA A 129 -6.07 1.10 12.96
CA ALA A 129 -7.36 0.88 13.60
C ALA A 129 -7.72 -0.62 13.67
N LEU A 130 -7.46 -1.36 12.61
CA LEU A 130 -7.70 -2.80 12.60
C LEU A 130 -6.83 -3.54 13.61
N LEU A 131 -5.56 -3.17 13.67
CA LEU A 131 -4.60 -3.86 14.55
C LEU A 131 -4.79 -3.52 16.01
N GLU A 132 -5.25 -2.32 16.31
CA GLU A 132 -5.44 -1.86 17.69
C GLU A 132 -6.86 -2.09 18.24
N ALA A 133 -7.72 -2.66 17.41
CA ALA A 133 -9.11 -2.93 17.81
C ALA A 133 -9.20 -4.02 18.89
#